data_18f9ec971c47ce7bd41aa20d93574efb
#
_entry.id   18f9ec971c47ce7bd41aa20d93574efb
#
_cell.length_a   1.000
_cell.length_b   1.000
_cell.length_c   1.000
_cell.angle_alpha   90.00
_cell.angle_beta   90.00
_cell.angle_gamma   90.00
#
_symmetry.space_group_name_H-M   'P 1'
#
loop_
_entity.id
_entity.type
_entity.pdbx_description
1 polymer ?
#
loop_
_entity_poly.entity_id
_entity_poly.type
_entity_poly.pdbx_seq_one_letter_code
_entity_poly.pdbx_strand_id
1 'polypeptide(L)'
;VELRRYPWSSYRSYVGLAPAPAWLTRERILELGGGRKGQGSREAYHRYVESAVRQGLADSPWEKLTAQTVLGGAAFARQLGASLRGNKPEQSRWRHLRGRPKISEIIAVVEKIKGERWERFRDRYADWGRDLALYLGKKGFGIKLRELGQAAGGMDYISVSVAVKRLELRAEKDAVLAAALARCRNELKM
;
A
#
# COMPACT_ATOMS: atom_id res chain seq x y z
N VAL A 1 -7.42 -9.30 -36.21
CA VAL A 1 -7.37 -8.86 -34.83
C VAL A 1 -7.17 -7.36 -34.81
N GLU A 2 -8.00 -6.64 -34.07
CA GLU A 2 -8.03 -5.16 -34.02
C GLU A 2 -6.68 -4.55 -33.63
N LEU A 3 -5.87 -5.25 -32.82
CA LEU A 3 -4.58 -4.76 -32.34
C LEU A 3 -3.59 -4.42 -33.48
N ARG A 4 -3.64 -5.12 -34.59
CA ARG A 4 -2.81 -4.82 -35.80
C ARG A 4 -3.19 -3.50 -36.46
N ARG A 5 -4.44 -3.09 -36.32
CA ARG A 5 -4.95 -1.85 -36.93
C ARG A 5 -4.95 -0.69 -35.90
N TYR A 6 -4.78 -0.98 -34.61
CA TYR A 6 -4.84 0.04 -33.56
C TYR A 6 -3.59 0.93 -33.56
N PRO A 7 -3.72 2.22 -33.90
CA PRO A 7 -2.57 3.12 -34.12
C PRO A 7 -1.91 3.57 -32.82
N TRP A 8 -2.61 3.55 -31.69
CA TRP A 8 -2.14 4.06 -30.39
C TRP A 8 -1.45 3.01 -29.52
N SER A 9 -0.93 1.96 -30.17
CA SER A 9 -0.18 0.89 -29.50
C SER A 9 1.20 0.73 -30.10
N SER A 10 2.21 0.54 -29.26
CA SER A 10 3.57 0.18 -29.67
C SER A 10 3.66 -1.24 -30.30
N TYR A 11 2.61 -2.04 -30.19
CA TYR A 11 2.57 -3.41 -30.76
C TYR A 11 3.02 -3.44 -32.23
N ARG A 12 2.52 -2.53 -33.07
CA ARG A 12 2.86 -2.46 -34.49
C ARG A 12 4.37 -2.29 -34.73
N SER A 13 5.04 -1.50 -33.87
CA SER A 13 6.48 -1.29 -33.97
C SER A 13 7.27 -2.52 -33.49
N TYR A 14 6.78 -3.26 -32.49
CA TYR A 14 7.41 -4.49 -32.05
C TYR A 14 7.32 -5.61 -33.07
N VAL A 15 6.18 -5.76 -33.74
CA VAL A 15 5.99 -6.81 -34.78
C VAL A 15 6.42 -6.38 -36.19
N GLY A 16 6.92 -5.16 -36.36
CA GLY A 16 7.44 -4.68 -37.66
C GLY A 16 6.39 -4.17 -38.66
N LEU A 17 5.16 -3.91 -38.20
CA LEU A 17 4.08 -3.34 -39.01
C LEU A 17 4.13 -1.80 -39.11
N ALA A 18 4.97 -1.16 -38.32
CA ALA A 18 5.21 0.27 -38.34
C ALA A 18 6.66 0.58 -37.91
N PRO A 19 7.24 1.72 -38.36
CA PRO A 19 8.54 2.15 -37.89
C PRO A 19 8.50 2.42 -36.37
N ALA A 20 9.60 2.10 -35.71
CA ALA A 20 9.72 2.37 -34.28
C ALA A 20 10.18 3.81 -34.06
N PRO A 21 9.51 4.58 -33.18
CA PRO A 21 10.02 5.87 -32.76
C PRO A 21 11.36 5.72 -32.03
N ALA A 22 12.22 6.73 -32.12
CA ALA A 22 13.59 6.70 -31.56
C ALA A 22 13.64 6.41 -30.02
N TRP A 23 12.62 6.81 -29.30
CA TRP A 23 12.52 6.58 -27.84
C TRP A 23 12.09 5.16 -27.47
N LEU A 24 11.62 4.32 -28.44
CA LEU A 24 11.09 2.99 -28.15
C LEU A 24 12.20 1.93 -28.18
N THR A 25 12.58 1.46 -27.01
CA THR A 25 13.52 0.33 -26.85
C THR A 25 12.81 -0.98 -27.16
N ARG A 26 13.20 -1.67 -28.23
CA ARG A 26 12.53 -2.90 -28.70
C ARG A 26 13.19 -4.18 -28.21
N GLU A 27 14.52 -4.19 -28.17
CA GLU A 27 15.34 -5.40 -27.98
C GLU A 27 14.94 -6.11 -26.68
N ARG A 28 14.88 -5.38 -25.57
CA ARG A 28 14.56 -5.96 -24.27
C ARG A 28 13.15 -6.56 -24.19
N ILE A 29 12.18 -5.91 -24.82
CA ILE A 29 10.79 -6.40 -24.82
C ILE A 29 10.66 -7.64 -25.71
N LEU A 30 11.32 -7.67 -26.85
CA LEU A 30 11.32 -8.81 -27.76
C LEU A 30 12.01 -10.04 -27.14
N GLU A 31 13.07 -9.83 -26.35
CA GLU A 31 13.73 -10.89 -25.55
C GLU A 31 12.78 -11.47 -24.50
N LEU A 32 12.07 -10.61 -23.75
CA LEU A 32 11.11 -11.01 -22.73
C LEU A 32 9.90 -11.75 -23.32
N GLY A 33 9.52 -11.46 -24.56
CA GLY A 33 8.45 -12.16 -25.29
C GLY A 33 8.81 -13.57 -25.76
N GLY A 34 9.95 -14.11 -25.34
CA GLY A 34 10.39 -15.49 -25.65
C GLY A 34 11.26 -15.61 -26.89
N GLY A 35 11.71 -14.47 -27.46
CA GLY A 35 12.64 -14.46 -28.58
C GLY A 35 14.10 -14.49 -28.12
N ARG A 36 14.95 -15.29 -28.78
CA ARG A 36 16.41 -15.11 -28.70
C ARG A 36 16.80 -13.88 -29.54
N LYS A 37 17.93 -13.23 -29.17
CA LYS A 37 18.48 -12.12 -29.98
C LYS A 37 18.56 -12.52 -31.47
N GLY A 38 17.81 -11.85 -32.31
CA GLY A 38 17.84 -12.06 -33.77
C GLY A 38 16.52 -12.51 -34.37
N GLN A 39 16.62 -13.37 -35.39
CA GLN A 39 15.47 -13.90 -36.11
C GLN A 39 14.50 -14.65 -35.20
N GLY A 40 13.22 -14.40 -35.36
CA GLY A 40 12.14 -15.07 -34.60
C GLY A 40 11.65 -14.33 -33.36
N SER A 41 12.32 -13.28 -32.88
CA SER A 41 11.89 -12.55 -31.69
C SER A 41 10.58 -11.78 -31.90
N ARG A 42 10.35 -11.26 -33.09
CA ARG A 42 9.11 -10.56 -33.45
C ARG A 42 7.92 -11.51 -33.53
N GLU A 43 8.13 -12.68 -34.15
CA GLU A 43 7.13 -13.74 -34.26
C GLU A 43 6.81 -14.35 -32.89
N ALA A 44 7.80 -14.53 -32.01
CA ALA A 44 7.59 -14.97 -30.65
C ALA A 44 6.75 -13.97 -29.87
N TYR A 45 7.10 -12.68 -29.93
CA TYR A 45 6.34 -11.61 -29.32
C TYR A 45 4.91 -11.51 -29.88
N HIS A 46 4.76 -11.62 -31.19
CA HIS A 46 3.47 -11.64 -31.86
C HIS A 46 2.58 -12.78 -31.33
N ARG A 47 3.11 -14.01 -31.31
CA ARG A 47 2.38 -15.17 -30.77
C ARG A 47 2.00 -14.98 -29.31
N TYR A 48 2.91 -14.51 -28.48
CA TYR A 48 2.67 -14.21 -27.08
C TYR A 48 1.51 -13.24 -26.88
N VAL A 49 1.54 -12.10 -27.57
CA VAL A 49 0.50 -11.08 -27.44
C VAL A 49 -0.85 -11.57 -28.01
N GLU A 50 -0.87 -12.21 -29.17
CA GLU A 50 -2.12 -12.68 -29.76
C GLU A 50 -2.74 -13.84 -28.99
N SER A 51 -1.95 -14.71 -28.36
CA SER A 51 -2.48 -15.73 -27.47
C SER A 51 -3.18 -15.11 -26.26
N ALA A 52 -2.55 -14.10 -25.64
CA ALA A 52 -3.15 -13.40 -24.50
C ALA A 52 -4.45 -12.64 -24.89
N VAL A 53 -4.50 -12.06 -26.10
CA VAL A 53 -5.73 -11.39 -26.61
C VAL A 53 -6.86 -12.39 -26.85
N ARG A 54 -6.54 -13.62 -27.30
CA ARG A 54 -7.56 -14.65 -27.59
C ARG A 54 -8.04 -15.41 -26.36
N GLN A 55 -7.13 -15.71 -25.45
CA GLN A 55 -7.37 -16.59 -24.30
C GLN A 55 -7.61 -15.83 -23.01
N GLY A 56 -7.34 -14.51 -23.00
CA GLY A 56 -7.21 -13.72 -21.79
C GLY A 56 -5.87 -13.96 -21.09
N LEU A 57 -5.62 -13.19 -20.04
CA LEU A 57 -4.51 -13.43 -19.13
C LEU A 57 -5.00 -14.35 -18.02
N ALA A 58 -4.36 -15.50 -17.82
CA ALA A 58 -4.69 -16.43 -16.74
C ALA A 58 -4.56 -15.73 -15.37
N ASP A 59 -3.53 -14.89 -15.22
CA ASP A 59 -3.29 -14.08 -14.01
C ASP A 59 -3.28 -12.60 -14.38
N SER A 60 -4.13 -11.81 -13.73
CA SER A 60 -4.06 -10.36 -13.85
C SER A 60 -2.85 -9.83 -13.05
N PRO A 61 -1.87 -9.15 -13.67
CA PRO A 61 -0.76 -8.56 -12.94
C PRO A 61 -1.25 -7.52 -11.91
N TRP A 62 -2.43 -6.96 -12.09
CA TRP A 62 -3.03 -5.98 -11.20
C TRP A 62 -3.44 -6.55 -9.84
N GLU A 63 -3.67 -7.85 -9.74
CA GLU A 63 -3.95 -8.54 -8.47
C GLU A 63 -2.72 -8.56 -7.55
N LYS A 64 -1.53 -8.51 -8.13
CA LYS A 64 -0.25 -8.50 -7.41
C LYS A 64 0.22 -7.10 -7.03
N LEU A 65 -0.61 -6.06 -7.26
CA LEU A 65 -0.27 -4.69 -6.87
C LEU A 65 -0.26 -4.49 -5.37
N THR A 66 0.89 -4.11 -4.83
CA THR A 66 1.01 -3.62 -3.47
C THR A 66 0.63 -2.14 -3.42
N ALA A 67 -0.31 -1.79 -2.54
CA ALA A 67 -0.83 -0.41 -2.37
C ALA A 67 -1.41 0.20 -3.67
N GLN A 68 -1.86 -0.63 -4.61
CA GLN A 68 -2.37 -0.23 -5.94
C GLN A 68 -1.37 0.59 -6.79
N THR A 69 -0.10 0.55 -6.46
CA THR A 69 0.92 1.42 -7.07
C THR A 69 2.18 0.66 -7.48
N VAL A 70 2.57 -0.35 -6.70
CA VAL A 70 3.82 -1.08 -6.91
C VAL A 70 3.53 -2.49 -7.38
N LEU A 71 3.96 -2.78 -8.60
CA LEU A 71 3.99 -4.14 -9.14
C LEU A 71 5.37 -4.74 -8.89
N GLY A 72 5.45 -5.69 -7.97
CA GLY A 72 6.72 -6.34 -7.61
C GLY A 72 6.62 -7.16 -6.34
N GLY A 73 7.66 -7.93 -6.05
CA GLY A 73 7.74 -8.74 -4.84
C GLY A 73 7.83 -7.90 -3.56
N ALA A 74 7.50 -8.51 -2.41
CA ALA A 74 7.50 -7.84 -1.11
C ALA A 74 8.85 -7.19 -0.74
N ALA A 75 9.98 -7.76 -1.17
CA ALA A 75 11.30 -7.17 -0.97
C ALA A 75 11.47 -5.86 -1.74
N PHE A 76 11.09 -5.85 -3.01
CA PHE A 76 11.12 -4.64 -3.85
C PHE A 76 10.20 -3.54 -3.30
N ALA A 77 8.99 -3.89 -2.90
CA ALA A 77 8.05 -2.93 -2.31
C ALA A 77 8.61 -2.29 -1.02
N ARG A 78 9.28 -3.08 -0.15
CA ARG A 78 9.96 -2.57 1.05
C ARG A 78 11.13 -1.65 0.71
N GLN A 79 11.99 -2.06 -0.24
CA GLN A 79 13.13 -1.26 -0.68
C GLN A 79 12.67 0.08 -1.27
N LEU A 80 11.65 0.06 -2.10
CA LEU A 80 11.03 1.27 -2.66
C LEU A 80 10.48 2.16 -1.55
N GLY A 81 9.72 1.60 -0.59
CA GLY A 81 9.19 2.32 0.56
C GLY A 81 10.27 2.99 1.42
N ALA A 82 11.48 2.43 1.50
CA ALA A 82 12.61 3.01 2.23
C ALA A 82 13.30 4.13 1.45
N SER A 83 13.35 4.05 0.11
CA SER A 83 14.05 5.01 -0.77
C SER A 83 13.22 6.24 -1.13
N LEU A 84 11.90 6.15 -1.02
CA LEU A 84 11.01 7.24 -1.41
C LEU A 84 11.16 8.46 -0.48
N ARG A 85 11.49 9.60 -1.04
CA ARG A 85 11.55 10.92 -0.39
C ARG A 85 10.45 11.80 -0.97
N GLY A 86 9.73 12.57 -0.15
CA GLY A 86 8.68 13.46 -0.65
C GLY A 86 7.67 13.89 0.40
N ASN A 87 6.69 14.71 0.00
CA ASN A 87 5.68 15.24 0.89
C ASN A 87 4.70 14.13 1.32
N LYS A 88 4.87 13.65 2.55
CA LYS A 88 4.12 12.53 3.13
C LYS A 88 2.59 12.68 3.14
N PRO A 89 2.00 13.89 3.33
CA PRO A 89 0.55 14.08 3.32
C PRO A 89 -0.11 13.83 1.97
N GLU A 90 0.58 14.15 0.87
CA GLU A 90 0.00 14.03 -0.48
C GLU A 90 0.04 12.59 -1.04
N GLN A 91 0.85 11.74 -0.45
CA GLN A 91 1.02 10.35 -0.88
C GLN A 91 0.27 9.40 0.05
N SER A 92 -1.05 9.44 0.03
CA SER A 92 -1.92 8.65 0.94
C SER A 92 -1.65 7.13 0.91
N ARG A 93 -1.16 6.62 -0.21
CA ARG A 93 -0.86 5.18 -0.39
C ARG A 93 0.54 4.75 0.06
N TRP A 94 1.44 5.67 0.31
CA TRP A 94 2.77 5.42 0.82
C TRP A 94 2.81 4.60 2.13
N ARG A 95 1.84 4.85 3.01
CA ARG A 95 1.72 4.14 4.29
C ARG A 95 1.55 2.63 4.12
N HIS A 96 1.03 2.18 2.98
CA HIS A 96 0.86 0.77 2.65
C HIS A 96 2.16 0.07 2.23
N LEU A 97 3.15 0.83 1.75
CA LEU A 97 4.44 0.29 1.30
C LEU A 97 5.40 0.00 2.47
N ARG A 98 5.25 0.70 3.60
CA ARG A 98 6.11 0.52 4.79
C ARG A 98 5.81 -0.71 5.64
N GLY A 99 4.80 -1.49 5.29
CA GLY A 99 4.28 -2.55 6.15
C GLY A 99 3.40 -1.93 7.24
N ARG A 100 2.12 -2.33 7.29
CA ARG A 100 1.24 -1.91 8.37
C ARG A 100 1.59 -2.71 9.62
N PRO A 101 1.89 -2.08 10.77
CA PRO A 101 1.90 -2.81 12.01
C PRO A 101 0.49 -3.38 12.23
N LYS A 102 0.46 -4.57 12.79
CA LYS A 102 -0.80 -5.14 13.29
C LYS A 102 -1.31 -4.26 14.43
N ILE A 103 -2.61 -4.22 14.61
CA ILE A 103 -3.19 -3.47 15.75
C ILE A 103 -2.61 -3.92 17.10
N SER A 104 -2.25 -5.20 17.23
CA SER A 104 -1.58 -5.75 18.42
C SER A 104 -0.22 -5.09 18.70
N GLU A 105 0.54 -4.75 17.67
CA GLU A 105 1.84 -4.07 17.82
C GLU A 105 1.65 -2.61 18.28
N ILE A 106 0.61 -1.95 17.78
CA ILE A 106 0.24 -0.59 18.23
C ILE A 106 -0.19 -0.63 19.68
N ILE A 107 -1.02 -1.61 20.06
CA ILE A 107 -1.47 -1.82 21.43
C ILE A 107 -0.27 -2.04 22.37
N ALA A 108 0.66 -2.90 22.00
CA ALA A 108 1.86 -3.18 22.80
C ALA A 108 2.71 -1.91 23.07
N VAL A 109 2.83 -1.03 22.06
CA VAL A 109 3.52 0.26 22.25
C VAL A 109 2.75 1.17 23.21
N VAL A 110 1.43 1.21 23.10
CA VAL A 110 0.59 2.02 24.00
C VAL A 110 0.65 1.48 25.44
N GLU A 111 0.59 0.16 25.65
CA GLU A 111 0.78 -0.48 26.96
C GLU A 111 2.11 -0.08 27.60
N LYS A 112 3.20 -0.18 26.83
CA LYS A 112 4.54 0.20 27.28
C LYS A 112 4.61 1.66 27.74
N ILE A 113 3.97 2.56 27.01
CA ILE A 113 4.02 4.01 27.31
C ILE A 113 3.07 4.38 28.42
N LYS A 114 1.90 3.73 28.49
CA LYS A 114 0.90 3.94 29.53
C LYS A 114 1.29 3.28 30.86
N GLY A 115 2.09 2.21 30.81
CA GLY A 115 2.45 1.40 31.99
C GLY A 115 1.29 0.54 32.50
N GLU A 116 0.31 0.25 31.67
CA GLU A 116 -0.89 -0.52 32.01
C GLU A 116 -1.24 -1.50 30.90
N ARG A 117 -1.75 -2.69 31.23
CA ARG A 117 -2.13 -3.71 30.25
C ARG A 117 -3.43 -3.35 29.55
N TRP A 118 -3.54 -3.68 28.27
CA TRP A 118 -4.67 -3.37 27.40
C TRP A 118 -6.01 -3.82 27.96
N GLU A 119 -6.06 -5.03 28.51
CA GLU A 119 -7.27 -5.62 29.08
C GLU A 119 -7.85 -4.79 30.24
N ARG A 120 -7.02 -4.01 30.94
CA ARG A 120 -7.46 -3.18 32.07
C ARG A 120 -8.09 -1.86 31.63
N PHE A 121 -7.71 -1.32 30.49
CA PHE A 121 -8.21 -0.01 30.04
C PHE A 121 -9.00 -0.07 28.74
N ARG A 122 -9.00 -1.18 28.03
CA ARG A 122 -9.73 -1.37 26.79
C ARG A 122 -11.22 -0.99 26.90
N ASP A 123 -11.86 -1.43 27.96
CA ASP A 123 -13.30 -1.28 28.15
C ASP A 123 -13.66 -0.01 28.97
N ARG A 124 -12.66 0.76 29.43
CA ARG A 124 -12.92 2.02 30.15
C ARG A 124 -13.39 3.09 29.18
N TYR A 125 -14.52 3.74 29.51
CA TYR A 125 -15.03 4.85 28.73
C TYR A 125 -14.06 6.03 28.76
N ALA A 126 -13.78 6.60 27.58
CA ALA A 126 -12.89 7.76 27.38
C ALA A 126 -11.46 7.60 27.94
N ASP A 127 -10.99 6.36 28.12
CA ASP A 127 -9.59 6.13 28.49
C ASP A 127 -8.66 6.58 27.36
N TRP A 128 -7.68 7.41 27.72
CA TRP A 128 -6.76 8.00 26.73
C TRP A 128 -5.89 6.94 26.04
N GLY A 129 -5.54 5.86 26.70
CA GLY A 129 -4.72 4.79 26.10
C GLY A 129 -5.48 4.06 25.02
N ARG A 130 -6.75 3.71 25.26
CA ARG A 130 -7.61 3.12 24.22
C ARG A 130 -7.78 4.06 23.04
N ASP A 131 -8.16 5.29 23.32
CA ASP A 131 -8.38 6.29 22.27
C ASP A 131 -7.09 6.55 21.47
N LEU A 132 -5.90 6.51 22.13
CA LEU A 132 -4.59 6.65 21.51
C LEU A 132 -4.28 5.49 20.55
N ALA A 133 -4.54 4.25 20.96
CA ALA A 133 -4.36 3.08 20.08
C ALA A 133 -5.25 3.17 18.84
N LEU A 134 -6.52 3.54 19.01
CA LEU A 134 -7.47 3.74 17.91
C LEU A 134 -7.04 4.88 16.97
N TYR A 135 -6.58 6.00 17.53
CA TYR A 135 -6.08 7.14 16.77
C TYR A 135 -4.85 6.77 15.93
N LEU A 136 -3.84 6.13 16.54
CA LEU A 136 -2.63 5.69 15.84
C LEU A 136 -2.98 4.69 14.73
N GLY A 137 -3.84 3.73 15.02
CA GLY A 137 -4.30 2.78 14.02
C GLY A 137 -5.01 3.46 12.86
N LYS A 138 -5.91 4.40 13.12
CA LYS A 138 -6.68 5.08 12.07
C LYS A 138 -5.86 6.13 11.32
N LYS A 139 -5.30 7.10 12.04
CA LYS A 139 -4.61 8.27 11.43
C LYS A 139 -3.17 7.94 11.03
N GLY A 140 -2.50 7.08 11.80
CA GLY A 140 -1.13 6.67 11.54
C GLY A 140 -1.00 5.65 10.41
N PHE A 141 -1.80 4.60 10.49
CA PHE A 141 -1.65 3.43 9.61
C PHE A 141 -2.86 3.15 8.72
N GLY A 142 -3.94 3.91 8.83
CA GLY A 142 -5.13 3.78 8.00
C GLY A 142 -5.86 2.45 8.19
N ILE A 143 -5.79 1.85 9.38
CA ILE A 143 -6.53 0.63 9.72
C ILE A 143 -8.04 0.93 9.63
N LYS A 144 -8.82 -0.05 9.15
CA LYS A 144 -10.27 0.10 9.01
C LYS A 144 -10.92 0.26 10.39
N LEU A 145 -11.92 1.15 10.51
CA LEU A 145 -12.63 1.37 11.77
C LEU A 145 -13.24 0.09 12.34
N ARG A 146 -13.75 -0.79 11.50
CA ARG A 146 -14.29 -2.09 11.90
C ARG A 146 -13.23 -2.98 12.57
N GLU A 147 -12.03 -3.03 12.01
CA GLU A 147 -10.91 -3.81 12.54
C GLU A 147 -10.45 -3.24 13.89
N LEU A 148 -10.35 -1.92 13.99
CA LEU A 148 -10.06 -1.22 15.24
C LEU A 148 -11.12 -1.50 16.32
N GLY A 149 -12.39 -1.46 15.93
CA GLY A 149 -13.50 -1.74 16.84
C GLY A 149 -13.47 -3.17 17.37
N GLN A 150 -13.17 -4.15 16.53
CA GLN A 150 -13.01 -5.54 16.95
C GLN A 150 -11.88 -5.69 17.99
N ALA A 151 -10.72 -5.06 17.75
CA ALA A 151 -9.61 -5.09 18.69
C ALA A 151 -9.93 -4.36 20.02
N ALA A 152 -10.82 -3.39 19.99
CA ALA A 152 -11.27 -2.62 21.14
C ALA A 152 -12.50 -3.21 21.84
N GLY A 153 -12.66 -4.54 21.82
CA GLY A 153 -13.73 -5.22 22.53
C GLY A 153 -15.09 -5.21 21.82
N GLY A 154 -15.10 -5.05 20.51
CA GLY A 154 -16.34 -5.06 19.70
C GLY A 154 -17.00 -3.68 19.58
N MET A 155 -16.25 -2.60 19.74
CA MET A 155 -16.78 -1.24 19.51
C MET A 155 -17.28 -1.09 18.08
N ASP A 156 -18.44 -0.44 17.93
CA ASP A 156 -18.95 -0.06 16.62
C ASP A 156 -18.09 1.04 15.97
N TYR A 157 -18.19 1.17 14.66
CA TYR A 157 -17.35 2.08 13.88
C TYR A 157 -17.60 3.57 14.20
N ILE A 158 -18.80 3.92 14.66
CA ILE A 158 -19.16 5.30 15.06
C ILE A 158 -18.42 5.63 16.37
N SER A 159 -18.51 4.74 17.35
CA SER A 159 -17.82 4.87 18.64
C SER A 159 -16.29 4.97 18.45
N VAL A 160 -15.71 4.19 17.54
CA VAL A 160 -14.28 4.30 17.18
C VAL A 160 -13.96 5.67 16.59
N SER A 161 -14.80 6.17 15.68
CA SER A 161 -14.61 7.50 15.07
C SER A 161 -14.68 8.62 16.09
N VAL A 162 -15.62 8.54 17.04
CA VAL A 162 -15.77 9.49 18.15
C VAL A 162 -14.54 9.45 19.08
N ALA A 163 -14.05 8.26 19.42
CA ALA A 163 -12.84 8.10 20.23
C ALA A 163 -11.61 8.73 19.56
N VAL A 164 -11.43 8.51 18.27
CA VAL A 164 -10.35 9.12 17.48
C VAL A 164 -10.42 10.65 17.51
N LYS A 165 -11.62 11.21 17.27
CA LYS A 165 -11.83 12.67 17.30
C LYS A 165 -11.62 13.26 18.70
N ARG A 166 -12.10 12.58 19.72
CA ARG A 166 -11.91 12.98 21.12
C ARG A 166 -10.43 13.05 21.48
N LEU A 167 -9.62 12.07 21.10
CA LEU A 167 -8.18 12.11 21.34
C LEU A 167 -7.52 13.30 20.62
N GLU A 168 -7.88 13.55 19.37
CA GLU A 168 -7.34 14.65 18.58
C GLU A 168 -7.52 15.99 19.30
N LEU A 169 -8.74 16.26 19.76
CA LEU A 169 -9.07 17.47 20.52
C LEU A 169 -8.41 17.55 21.91
N ARG A 170 -8.25 16.42 22.58
CA ARG A 170 -7.58 16.36 23.89
C ARG A 170 -6.08 16.56 23.77
N ALA A 171 -5.44 16.00 22.77
CA ALA A 171 -4.00 16.12 22.54
C ALA A 171 -3.55 17.56 22.26
N GLU A 172 -4.45 18.43 21.79
CA GLU A 172 -4.19 19.86 21.62
C GLU A 172 -4.11 20.62 22.95
N LYS A 173 -4.78 20.11 23.99
CA LYS A 173 -4.93 20.81 25.29
C LYS A 173 -4.18 20.14 26.43
N ASP A 174 -3.75 18.88 26.24
CA ASP A 174 -3.14 18.05 27.28
C ASP A 174 -1.69 17.71 26.86
N ALA A 175 -0.74 18.41 27.46
CA ALA A 175 0.68 18.24 27.19
C ALA A 175 1.20 16.82 27.49
N VAL A 176 0.63 16.14 28.51
CA VAL A 176 1.02 14.78 28.87
C VAL A 176 0.57 13.81 27.78
N LEU A 177 -0.65 13.97 27.29
CA LEU A 177 -1.18 13.17 26.19
C LEU A 177 -0.44 13.45 24.87
N ALA A 178 -0.12 14.70 24.58
CA ALA A 178 0.69 15.08 23.43
C ALA A 178 2.08 14.42 23.48
N ALA A 179 2.74 14.41 24.63
CA ALA A 179 4.01 13.73 24.83
C ALA A 179 3.91 12.21 24.64
N ALA A 180 2.85 11.59 25.20
CA ALA A 180 2.60 10.16 24.99
C ALA A 180 2.39 9.81 23.51
N LEU A 181 1.61 10.62 22.79
CA LEU A 181 1.41 10.49 21.34
C LEU A 181 2.73 10.60 20.55
N ALA A 182 3.58 11.58 20.89
CA ALA A 182 4.88 11.75 20.26
C ALA A 182 5.81 10.54 20.49
N ARG A 183 5.84 10.01 21.73
CA ARG A 183 6.60 8.80 22.06
C ARG A 183 6.11 7.59 21.28
N CYS A 184 4.79 7.37 21.19
CA CYS A 184 4.22 6.29 20.39
C CYS A 184 4.60 6.42 18.91
N ARG A 185 4.56 7.62 18.34
CA ARG A 185 4.95 7.87 16.94
C ARG A 185 6.41 7.53 16.68
N ASN A 186 7.29 7.88 17.60
CA ASN A 186 8.72 7.56 17.50
C ASN A 186 8.97 6.04 17.55
N GLU A 187 8.36 5.34 18.51
CA GLU A 187 8.48 3.88 18.64
C GLU A 187 7.93 3.15 17.38
N LEU A 188 6.83 3.63 16.83
CA LEU A 188 6.21 3.07 15.62
C LEU A 188 6.86 3.58 14.32
N LYS A 189 7.90 4.39 14.40
CA LYS A 189 8.63 4.98 13.25
C LYS A 189 7.70 5.68 12.25
N MET A 190 6.76 6.46 12.75
CA MET A 190 5.76 7.19 11.96
C MET A 190 6.32 8.48 11.37
#